data_07fb72fc01d7b6ac1eba2b4ed7df8d80
#
_entry.id   07fb72fc01d7b6ac1eba2b4ed7df8d80
#
_cell.length_a   1.000
_cell.length_b   1.000
_cell.length_c   1.000
_cell.angle_alpha   90.00
_cell.angle_beta   90.00
_cell.angle_gamma   90.00
#
_symmetry.space_group_name_H-M   'P 1'
#
loop_
_entity.id
_entity.type
_entity.pdbx_description
1 polymer ?
#
loop_
_entity_poly.entity_id
_entity_poly.type
_entity_poly.pdbx_seq_one_letter_code
_entity_poly.pdbx_strand_id
1 'polypeptide(L)'
;MLADFKEQLSTLDDSRLCALVSQGSEPAFEEITHRYKGLIRLISKEYSYPGFDANDFMQLGLMGLFSACKTFNPGSSISFKNFAAVCIRRRYISLVRSLSSRKAIPADAVVPIENDELYSEMLNPEALVLDKANDEDFLKLIKSRLSFMELSVLKGYAKGLSYSEIASTLGLSSKAVDNALQRVRKKLLK
;
A
#
# COMPACT_ATOMS: atom_id res chain seq x y z
N MET A 1 28.90 9.60 -17.51
CA MET A 1 28.99 8.65 -16.38
C MET A 1 27.74 8.68 -15.46
N LEU A 2 27.42 9.82 -14.76
CA LEU A 2 26.21 9.89 -13.93
C LEU A 2 24.90 9.91 -14.74
N ALA A 3 24.90 10.55 -15.91
CA ALA A 3 23.75 10.58 -16.81
C ALA A 3 23.45 9.18 -17.38
N ASP A 4 24.46 8.49 -17.85
CA ASP A 4 24.36 7.14 -18.39
C ASP A 4 23.85 6.13 -17.35
N PHE A 5 24.27 6.31 -16.07
CA PHE A 5 23.81 5.47 -14.98
C PHE A 5 22.31 5.71 -14.64
N LYS A 6 21.85 6.98 -14.67
CA LYS A 6 20.42 7.28 -14.50
C LYS A 6 19.57 6.74 -15.65
N GLU A 7 20.07 6.82 -16.88
CA GLU A 7 19.40 6.27 -18.05
C GLU A 7 19.29 4.75 -17.96
N GLN A 8 20.33 4.06 -17.49
CA GLN A 8 20.27 2.63 -17.23
C GLN A 8 19.22 2.26 -16.17
N LEU A 9 19.11 3.03 -15.08
CA LEU A 9 18.11 2.78 -14.04
C LEU A 9 16.67 2.98 -14.55
N SER A 10 16.45 3.95 -15.46
CA SER A 10 15.13 4.20 -16.02
C SER A 10 14.59 3.04 -16.88
N THR A 11 15.46 2.20 -17.40
CA THR A 11 15.09 1.01 -18.20
C THR A 11 14.78 -0.23 -17.34
N LEU A 12 15.17 -0.23 -16.06
CA LEU A 12 14.93 -1.36 -15.16
C LEU A 12 13.47 -1.45 -14.75
N ASP A 13 12.99 -2.68 -14.57
CA ASP A 13 11.70 -2.94 -13.94
C ASP A 13 11.73 -2.62 -12.44
N ASP A 14 10.56 -2.45 -11.85
CA ASP A 14 10.42 -2.09 -10.44
C ASP A 14 11.00 -3.16 -9.50
N SER A 15 10.96 -4.43 -9.88
CA SER A 15 11.51 -5.53 -9.09
C SER A 15 13.03 -5.42 -8.95
N ARG A 16 13.71 -5.10 -10.05
CA ARG A 16 15.16 -4.89 -10.07
C ARG A 16 15.56 -3.64 -9.31
N LEU A 17 14.81 -2.56 -9.49
CA LEU A 17 15.03 -1.33 -8.70
C LEU A 17 14.84 -1.59 -7.21
N CYS A 18 13.80 -2.32 -6.79
CA CYS A 18 13.60 -2.71 -5.39
C CYS A 18 14.77 -3.53 -4.85
N ALA A 19 15.31 -4.45 -5.63
CA ALA A 19 16.49 -5.22 -5.23
C ALA A 19 17.71 -4.32 -4.98
N LEU A 20 17.95 -3.34 -5.87
CA LEU A 20 19.03 -2.35 -5.70
C LEU A 20 18.79 -1.45 -4.47
N VAL A 21 17.56 -1.01 -4.23
CA VAL A 21 17.20 -0.23 -3.02
C VAL A 21 17.45 -1.04 -1.75
N SER A 22 17.15 -2.34 -1.77
CA SER A 22 17.41 -3.23 -0.63
C SER A 22 18.90 -3.37 -0.33
N GLN A 23 19.76 -3.22 -1.35
CA GLN A 23 21.22 -3.21 -1.24
C GLN A 23 21.79 -1.83 -0.87
N GLY A 24 20.94 -0.80 -0.72
CA GLY A 24 21.33 0.54 -0.30
C GLY A 24 21.59 1.52 -1.44
N SER A 25 21.17 1.23 -2.68
CA SER A 25 21.33 2.14 -3.81
C SER A 25 20.38 3.33 -3.71
N GLU A 26 20.90 4.52 -3.37
CA GLU A 26 20.14 5.78 -3.37
C GLU A 26 19.61 6.15 -4.79
N PRO A 27 20.43 6.05 -5.88
CA PRO A 27 19.91 6.39 -7.20
C PRO A 27 18.74 5.50 -7.66
N ALA A 28 18.72 4.23 -7.26
CA ALA A 28 17.59 3.34 -7.56
C ALA A 28 16.33 3.78 -6.77
N PHE A 29 16.50 4.28 -5.54
CA PHE A 29 15.38 4.83 -4.78
C PHE A 29 14.89 6.17 -5.34
N GLU A 30 15.78 7.02 -5.86
CA GLU A 30 15.39 8.24 -6.59
C GLU A 30 14.52 7.90 -7.81
N GLU A 31 14.90 6.90 -8.59
CA GLU A 31 14.15 6.48 -9.78
C GLU A 31 12.76 5.94 -9.39
N ILE A 32 12.68 5.06 -8.40
CA ILE A 32 11.38 4.57 -7.88
C ILE A 32 10.55 5.73 -7.34
N THR A 33 11.16 6.65 -6.60
CA THR A 33 10.47 7.85 -6.09
C THR A 33 9.89 8.67 -7.24
N HIS A 34 10.65 8.89 -8.30
CA HIS A 34 10.16 9.61 -9.47
C HIS A 34 8.92 8.95 -10.08
N ARG A 35 8.94 7.62 -10.28
CA ARG A 35 7.81 6.86 -10.82
C ARG A 35 6.57 6.88 -9.92
N TYR A 36 6.78 6.81 -8.61
CA TYR A 36 5.70 6.62 -7.63
C TYR A 36 5.24 7.91 -6.92
N LYS A 37 5.86 9.06 -7.21
CA LYS A 37 5.49 10.36 -6.64
C LYS A 37 4.01 10.71 -6.89
N GLY A 38 3.50 10.39 -8.08
CA GLY A 38 2.09 10.59 -8.43
C GLY A 38 1.15 9.74 -7.56
N LEU A 39 1.50 8.46 -7.36
CA LEU A 39 0.74 7.55 -6.50
C LEU A 39 0.72 8.03 -5.04
N ILE A 40 1.87 8.46 -4.51
CA ILE A 40 1.95 9.00 -3.14
C ILE A 40 1.03 10.22 -3.00
N ARG A 41 1.08 11.16 -3.97
CA ARG A 41 0.21 12.36 -3.97
C ARG A 41 -1.27 12.00 -4.04
N LEU A 42 -1.63 11.00 -4.84
CA LEU A 42 -3.01 10.54 -4.94
C LEU A 42 -3.51 10.01 -3.60
N ILE A 43 -2.74 9.09 -3.00
CA ILE A 43 -3.12 8.48 -1.72
C ILE A 43 -3.10 9.52 -0.59
N SER A 44 -2.15 10.46 -0.57
CA SER A 44 -2.06 11.47 0.49
C SER A 44 -3.28 12.38 0.58
N LYS A 45 -3.99 12.62 -0.54
CA LYS A 45 -5.22 13.42 -0.56
C LYS A 45 -6.37 12.80 0.26
N GLU A 46 -6.31 11.50 0.53
CA GLU A 46 -7.30 10.77 1.33
C GLU A 46 -7.10 11.01 2.85
N TYR A 47 -6.00 11.65 3.23
CA TYR A 47 -5.61 11.82 4.63
C TYR A 47 -5.42 13.30 4.97
N SER A 48 -5.97 13.69 6.10
CA SER A 48 -5.77 15.00 6.71
C SER A 48 -5.58 14.82 8.21
N TYR A 49 -4.69 15.61 8.79
CA TYR A 49 -4.50 15.62 10.24
C TYR A 49 -4.05 17.02 10.71
N PRO A 50 -4.64 17.59 11.78
CA PRO A 50 -4.23 18.88 12.28
C PRO A 50 -2.74 18.95 12.61
N GLY A 51 -2.04 19.96 12.07
CA GLY A 51 -0.60 20.14 12.23
C GLY A 51 0.28 19.36 11.26
N PHE A 52 -0.30 18.70 10.26
CA PHE A 52 0.42 18.06 9.16
C PHE A 52 0.04 18.71 7.84
N ASP A 53 1.04 19.04 7.03
CA ASP A 53 0.85 19.59 5.69
C ASP A 53 1.04 18.50 4.59
N ALA A 54 0.88 18.93 3.34
CA ALA A 54 1.04 18.02 2.19
C ALA A 54 2.47 17.48 2.06
N ASN A 55 3.48 18.20 2.53
CA ASN A 55 4.88 17.76 2.49
C ASN A 55 5.13 16.69 3.55
N ASP A 56 4.52 16.82 4.73
CA ASP A 56 4.60 15.81 5.79
C ASP A 56 4.03 14.48 5.30
N PHE A 57 2.84 14.53 4.68
CA PHE A 57 2.24 13.32 4.08
C PHE A 57 3.07 12.78 2.92
N MET A 58 3.71 13.64 2.12
CA MET A 58 4.63 13.20 1.07
C MET A 58 5.82 12.44 1.67
N GLN A 59 6.44 12.97 2.73
CA GLN A 59 7.55 12.32 3.42
C GLN A 59 7.17 10.96 4.01
N LEU A 60 6.02 10.90 4.66
CA LEU A 60 5.48 9.64 5.18
C LEU A 60 5.20 8.63 4.07
N GLY A 61 4.70 9.09 2.93
CA GLY A 61 4.49 8.26 1.74
C GLY A 61 5.80 7.70 1.19
N LEU A 62 6.86 8.51 1.15
CA LEU A 62 8.21 8.08 0.76
C LEU A 62 8.77 7.02 1.72
N MET A 63 8.56 7.18 3.03
CA MET A 63 8.93 6.15 4.00
C MET A 63 8.16 4.85 3.79
N GLY A 64 6.87 4.92 3.43
CA GLY A 64 6.05 3.78 3.07
C GLY A 64 6.54 3.09 1.81
N LEU A 65 6.89 3.86 0.78
CA LEU A 65 7.46 3.38 -0.48
C LEU A 65 8.83 2.70 -0.26
N PHE A 66 9.71 3.31 0.54
CA PHE A 66 10.99 2.72 0.89
C PHE A 66 10.85 1.37 1.62
N SER A 67 9.92 1.32 2.58
CA SER A 67 9.59 0.07 3.27
C SER A 67 9.05 -0.99 2.31
N ALA A 68 8.24 -0.59 1.33
CA ALA A 68 7.74 -1.48 0.29
C ALA A 68 8.89 -2.05 -0.54
N CYS A 69 9.84 -1.23 -1.01
CA CYS A 69 11.01 -1.70 -1.75
C CYS A 69 11.78 -2.77 -0.98
N LYS A 70 12.01 -2.56 0.33
CA LYS A 70 12.77 -3.50 1.18
C LYS A 70 12.08 -4.83 1.44
N THR A 71 10.76 -4.87 1.34
CA THR A 71 9.96 -6.07 1.71
C THR A 71 9.26 -6.71 0.54
N PHE A 72 9.37 -6.12 -0.65
CA PHE A 72 8.77 -6.67 -1.86
C PHE A 72 9.42 -7.99 -2.27
N ASN A 73 8.58 -8.97 -2.62
CA ASN A 73 9.03 -10.22 -3.20
C ASN A 73 8.70 -10.25 -4.69
N PRO A 74 9.72 -10.23 -5.57
CA PRO A 74 9.52 -10.29 -7.03
C PRO A 74 8.79 -11.56 -7.52
N GLY A 75 8.85 -12.66 -6.76
CA GLY A 75 8.12 -13.89 -7.07
C GLY A 75 6.64 -13.85 -6.72
N SER A 76 6.16 -12.71 -6.18
CA SER A 76 4.74 -12.50 -5.88
C SER A 76 3.93 -12.28 -7.16
N SER A 77 2.70 -12.80 -7.18
CA SER A 77 1.71 -12.48 -8.23
C SER A 77 1.12 -11.07 -8.09
N ILE A 78 1.57 -10.29 -7.11
CA ILE A 78 1.15 -8.89 -6.87
C ILE A 78 2.16 -7.96 -7.52
N SER A 79 1.71 -6.99 -8.33
CA SER A 79 2.58 -5.95 -8.87
C SER A 79 3.18 -5.10 -7.74
N PHE A 80 4.38 -4.58 -7.95
CA PHE A 80 5.00 -3.68 -6.98
C PHE A 80 4.13 -2.45 -6.70
N LYS A 81 3.46 -1.91 -7.69
CA LYS A 81 2.53 -0.78 -7.59
C LYS A 81 1.44 -1.03 -6.53
N ASN A 82 0.74 -2.18 -6.63
CA ASN A 82 -0.31 -2.54 -5.70
C ASN A 82 0.22 -2.79 -4.29
N PHE A 83 1.39 -3.41 -4.17
CA PHE A 83 2.06 -3.63 -2.90
C PHE A 83 2.49 -2.32 -2.23
N ALA A 84 3.09 -1.40 -3.00
CA ALA A 84 3.51 -0.09 -2.53
C ALA A 84 2.31 0.76 -2.06
N ALA A 85 1.19 0.74 -2.79
CA ALA A 85 -0.03 1.45 -2.39
C ALA A 85 -0.53 1.01 -1.00
N VAL A 86 -0.54 -0.30 -0.72
CA VAL A 86 -0.91 -0.83 0.61
C VAL A 86 0.09 -0.39 1.67
N CYS A 87 1.38 -0.44 1.41
CA CYS A 87 2.42 -0.02 2.37
C CYS A 87 2.31 1.46 2.72
N ILE A 88 2.11 2.33 1.71
CA ILE A 88 1.94 3.77 1.88
C ILE A 88 0.71 4.07 2.73
N ARG A 89 -0.46 3.48 2.42
CA ARG A 89 -1.68 3.66 3.21
C ARG A 89 -1.52 3.23 4.64
N ARG A 90 -0.97 2.06 4.87
CA ARG A 90 -0.75 1.58 6.24
C ARG A 90 0.17 2.51 7.01
N ARG A 91 1.12 3.16 6.36
CA ARG A 91 1.98 4.15 7.02
C ARG A 91 1.19 5.37 7.49
N TYR A 92 0.30 5.92 6.65
CA TYR A 92 -0.57 7.02 7.03
C TYR A 92 -1.51 6.66 8.17
N ILE A 93 -2.20 5.53 8.08
CA ILE A 93 -3.11 5.06 9.12
C ILE A 93 -2.38 4.82 10.45
N SER A 94 -1.18 4.24 10.41
CA SER A 94 -0.37 4.01 11.60
C SER A 94 0.00 5.32 12.28
N LEU A 95 0.35 6.37 11.53
CA LEU A 95 0.61 7.70 12.08
C LEU A 95 -0.64 8.26 12.75
N VAL A 96 -1.76 8.33 12.01
CA VAL A 96 -3.02 8.89 12.54
C VAL A 96 -3.41 8.20 13.84
N ARG A 97 -3.33 6.86 13.91
CA ARG A 97 -3.61 6.10 15.14
C ARG A 97 -2.65 6.42 16.27
N SER A 98 -1.35 6.55 15.96
CA SER A 98 -0.35 6.87 17.00
C SER A 98 -0.56 8.26 17.62
N LEU A 99 -1.02 9.20 16.82
CA LEU A 99 -1.32 10.55 17.27
C LEU A 99 -2.63 10.60 18.06
N SER A 100 -3.65 9.88 17.62
CA SER A 100 -4.93 9.78 18.33
C SER A 100 -4.80 9.08 19.68
N SER A 101 -3.88 8.13 19.84
CA SER A 101 -3.64 7.43 21.10
C SER A 101 -2.80 8.22 22.09
N ARG A 102 -1.96 9.17 21.63
CA ARG A 102 -1.07 9.97 22.49
C ARG A 102 -1.70 11.24 23.03
N LYS A 103 -2.71 11.75 22.36
CA LYS A 103 -3.50 12.89 22.82
C LYS A 103 -4.93 12.40 22.97
N ALA A 104 -5.57 12.70 24.11
CA ALA A 104 -7.02 12.63 24.25
C ALA A 104 -7.67 13.73 23.38
N ILE A 105 -7.43 13.69 22.07
CA ILE A 105 -8.14 14.49 21.08
C ILE A 105 -9.41 13.69 20.78
N PRO A 106 -10.59 14.31 20.85
CA PRO A 106 -11.83 13.64 20.50
C PRO A 106 -11.72 12.97 19.14
N ALA A 107 -12.25 11.76 19.02
CA ALA A 107 -12.24 10.98 17.78
C ALA A 107 -12.88 11.72 16.59
N ASP A 108 -13.67 12.75 16.86
CA ASP A 108 -14.35 13.61 15.88
C ASP A 108 -13.40 14.52 15.07
N ALA A 109 -12.13 14.64 15.47
CA ALA A 109 -11.12 15.43 14.73
C ALA A 109 -10.33 14.59 13.71
N VAL A 110 -10.53 13.29 13.67
CA VAL A 110 -9.96 12.37 12.70
C VAL A 110 -11.10 11.90 11.81
N VAL A 111 -11.36 12.62 10.73
CA VAL A 111 -12.24 12.16 9.68
C VAL A 111 -11.40 11.29 8.74
N PRO A 112 -11.50 9.94 8.81
CA PRO A 112 -11.36 9.17 7.60
C PRO A 112 -12.52 9.66 6.74
N ILE A 113 -12.23 10.22 5.58
CA ILE A 113 -13.28 10.44 4.60
C ILE A 113 -13.79 9.04 4.28
N GLU A 114 -14.92 8.66 4.90
CA GLU A 114 -15.69 7.49 4.55
C GLU A 114 -16.30 7.73 3.18
N ASN A 115 -15.50 7.65 2.15
CA ASN A 115 -15.97 7.47 0.81
C ASN A 115 -15.77 6.02 0.44
N ASP A 116 -16.77 5.18 0.74
CA ASP A 116 -16.90 3.84 0.18
C ASP A 116 -16.85 3.88 -1.37
N GLU A 117 -17.22 4.99 -1.99
CA GLU A 117 -17.09 5.26 -3.42
C GLU A 117 -15.62 5.37 -3.86
N LEU A 118 -14.73 6.02 -3.08
CA LEU A 118 -13.29 6.10 -3.39
C LEU A 118 -12.59 4.74 -3.30
N TYR A 119 -13.09 3.82 -2.48
CA TYR A 119 -12.60 2.44 -2.44
C TYR A 119 -13.08 1.61 -3.63
N SER A 120 -14.27 1.87 -4.11
CA SER A 120 -14.79 1.35 -5.38
C SER A 120 -13.93 1.87 -6.55
N GLU A 121 -13.56 3.16 -6.55
CA GLU A 121 -12.69 3.76 -7.55
C GLU A 121 -11.22 3.31 -7.46
N MET A 122 -10.73 2.87 -6.31
CA MET A 122 -9.34 2.39 -6.18
C MET A 122 -9.17 0.92 -6.51
N LEU A 123 -10.22 0.15 -6.46
CA LEU A 123 -10.38 -1.11 -7.15
C LEU A 123 -10.99 -0.89 -8.54
N ASN A 124 -11.36 0.37 -8.86
CA ASN A 124 -11.81 0.76 -10.17
C ASN A 124 -10.55 1.07 -11.02
N PRO A 125 -10.32 0.35 -12.11
CA PRO A 125 -9.13 0.51 -12.95
C PRO A 125 -8.97 1.92 -13.53
N GLU A 126 -10.00 2.75 -13.53
CA GLU A 126 -9.99 4.08 -14.13
C GLU A 126 -9.26 5.15 -13.31
N ALA A 127 -9.17 5.03 -11.99
CA ALA A 127 -8.40 5.94 -11.14
C ALA A 127 -6.88 5.66 -11.15
N LEU A 128 -6.47 4.50 -11.66
CA LEU A 128 -5.08 4.08 -11.85
C LEU A 128 -4.73 4.05 -13.34
N VAL A 129 -4.97 5.14 -14.04
CA VAL A 129 -4.82 5.28 -15.51
C VAL A 129 -3.35 5.16 -15.96
N LEU A 130 -2.70 4.01 -15.77
CA LEU A 130 -1.49 3.67 -16.52
C LEU A 130 -1.26 2.17 -16.81
N ASP A 131 -2.05 1.23 -16.19
CA ASP A 131 -1.91 -0.20 -16.51
C ASP A 131 -3.25 -0.94 -16.36
N LYS A 132 -4.26 -0.57 -17.15
CA LYS A 132 -5.62 -1.17 -17.10
C LYS A 132 -5.62 -2.71 -17.27
N ALA A 133 -4.70 -3.27 -18.03
CA ALA A 133 -4.64 -4.71 -18.28
C ALA A 133 -4.17 -5.52 -17.06
N ASN A 134 -3.20 -5.01 -16.29
CA ASN A 134 -2.65 -5.71 -15.13
C ASN A 134 -3.57 -5.72 -13.92
N ASP A 135 -4.40 -4.69 -13.74
CA ASP A 135 -5.27 -4.59 -12.57
C ASP A 135 -6.52 -5.47 -12.68
N GLU A 136 -7.10 -5.65 -13.88
CA GLU A 136 -8.20 -6.58 -14.10
C GLU A 136 -7.77 -8.03 -13.92
N ASP A 137 -6.60 -8.39 -14.45
CA ASP A 137 -6.04 -9.74 -14.32
C ASP A 137 -5.65 -10.02 -12.86
N PHE A 138 -5.16 -9.02 -12.15
CA PHE A 138 -4.89 -9.11 -10.72
C PHE A 138 -6.17 -9.34 -9.88
N LEU A 139 -7.25 -8.62 -10.18
CA LEU A 139 -8.54 -8.83 -9.50
C LEU A 139 -9.14 -10.21 -9.81
N LYS A 140 -9.05 -10.67 -11.06
CA LYS A 140 -9.45 -12.02 -11.46
C LYS A 140 -8.62 -13.07 -10.70
N LEU A 141 -7.31 -12.88 -10.64
CA LEU A 141 -6.39 -13.77 -9.93
C LEU A 141 -6.73 -13.86 -8.44
N ILE A 142 -6.93 -12.72 -7.76
CA ILE A 142 -7.31 -12.68 -6.34
C ILE A 142 -8.63 -13.42 -6.13
N LYS A 143 -9.66 -13.15 -6.95
CA LYS A 143 -10.98 -13.79 -6.84
C LYS A 143 -10.92 -15.30 -7.09
N SER A 144 -10.03 -15.76 -7.97
CA SER A 144 -9.89 -17.20 -8.29
C SER A 144 -9.09 -17.97 -7.22
N ARG A 145 -8.13 -17.31 -6.56
CA ARG A 145 -7.21 -17.99 -5.60
C ARG A 145 -7.65 -17.89 -4.14
N LEU A 146 -8.37 -16.84 -3.78
CA LEU A 146 -8.76 -16.60 -2.39
C LEU A 146 -10.22 -17.02 -2.14
N SER A 147 -10.45 -17.64 -0.97
CA SER A 147 -11.81 -17.85 -0.48
C SER A 147 -12.48 -16.52 -0.12
N PHE A 148 -13.80 -16.49 -0.04
CA PHE A 148 -14.55 -15.30 0.37
C PHE A 148 -14.06 -14.72 1.71
N MET A 149 -13.77 -15.59 2.69
CA MET A 149 -13.23 -15.19 3.99
C MET A 149 -11.84 -14.55 3.86
N GLU A 150 -10.94 -15.17 3.11
CA GLU A 150 -9.59 -14.65 2.87
C GLU A 150 -9.62 -13.31 2.14
N LEU A 151 -10.53 -13.16 1.17
CA LEU A 151 -10.73 -11.92 0.45
C LEU A 151 -11.26 -10.81 1.36
N SER A 152 -12.22 -11.11 2.24
CA SER A 152 -12.77 -10.15 3.21
C SER A 152 -11.72 -9.69 4.20
N VAL A 153 -10.91 -10.61 4.72
CA VAL A 153 -9.78 -10.30 5.60
C VAL A 153 -8.73 -9.45 4.88
N LEU A 154 -8.39 -9.79 3.62
CA LEU A 154 -7.44 -9.03 2.81
C LEU A 154 -7.94 -7.60 2.55
N LYS A 155 -9.23 -7.43 2.23
CA LYS A 155 -9.84 -6.10 2.06
C LYS A 155 -9.75 -5.27 3.33
N GLY A 156 -10.11 -5.82 4.49
CA GLY A 156 -9.97 -5.13 5.78
C GLY A 156 -8.52 -4.75 6.06
N TYR A 157 -7.58 -5.64 5.78
CA TYR A 157 -6.15 -5.37 5.94
C TYR A 157 -5.66 -4.27 5.01
N ALA A 158 -6.06 -4.26 3.74
CA ALA A 158 -5.72 -3.23 2.77
C ALA A 158 -6.33 -1.86 3.14
N LYS A 159 -7.54 -1.86 3.71
CA LYS A 159 -8.18 -0.68 4.34
C LYS A 159 -7.45 -0.20 5.61
N GLY A 160 -6.42 -0.89 6.05
CA GLY A 160 -5.61 -0.54 7.22
C GLY A 160 -6.24 -0.89 8.56
N LEU A 161 -7.34 -1.64 8.58
CA LEU A 161 -7.93 -2.10 9.82
C LEU A 161 -6.92 -2.96 10.61
N SER A 162 -6.95 -2.83 11.93
CA SER A 162 -6.20 -3.72 12.83
C SER A 162 -6.81 -5.13 12.82
N TYR A 163 -6.05 -6.11 13.27
CA TYR A 163 -6.56 -7.49 13.35
C TYR A 163 -7.79 -7.62 14.25
N SER A 164 -7.86 -6.82 15.31
CA SER A 164 -9.03 -6.76 16.22
C SER A 164 -10.26 -6.14 15.56
N GLU A 165 -10.10 -5.09 14.76
CA GLU A 165 -11.19 -4.46 14.02
C GLU A 165 -11.70 -5.38 12.92
N ILE A 166 -10.81 -6.03 12.16
CA ILE A 166 -11.19 -7.04 11.16
C ILE A 166 -11.92 -8.21 11.83
N ALA A 167 -11.40 -8.68 12.96
CA ALA A 167 -12.01 -9.77 13.72
C ALA A 167 -13.43 -9.40 14.19
N SER A 168 -13.60 -8.21 14.75
CA SER A 168 -14.90 -7.69 15.18
C SER A 168 -15.88 -7.57 14.01
N THR A 169 -15.44 -7.00 12.88
CA THR A 169 -16.28 -6.81 11.69
C THR A 169 -16.75 -8.13 11.06
N LEU A 170 -15.89 -9.15 11.07
CA LEU A 170 -16.15 -10.44 10.43
C LEU A 170 -16.64 -11.54 11.39
N GLY A 171 -16.81 -11.23 12.68
CA GLY A 171 -17.17 -12.22 13.70
C GLY A 171 -16.10 -13.30 13.94
N LEU A 172 -14.82 -12.92 13.83
CA LEU A 172 -13.67 -13.82 13.94
C LEU A 172 -12.83 -13.51 15.18
N SER A 173 -11.91 -14.41 15.53
CA SER A 173 -10.83 -14.09 16.47
C SER A 173 -9.66 -13.42 15.74
N SER A 174 -8.87 -12.58 16.45
CA SER A 174 -7.65 -11.98 15.89
C SER A 174 -6.65 -13.01 15.38
N LYS A 175 -6.58 -14.19 16.03
CA LYS A 175 -5.77 -15.32 15.58
C LYS A 175 -6.26 -15.92 14.27
N ALA A 176 -7.59 -15.97 14.06
CA ALA A 176 -8.18 -16.43 12.79
C ALA A 176 -7.86 -15.46 11.65
N VAL A 177 -7.87 -14.15 11.91
CA VAL A 177 -7.47 -13.10 10.96
C VAL A 177 -5.99 -13.26 10.58
N ASP A 178 -5.09 -13.45 11.55
CA ASP A 178 -3.67 -13.66 11.28
C ASP A 178 -3.44 -14.92 10.42
N ASN A 179 -4.05 -16.03 10.78
CA ASN A 179 -3.98 -17.27 10.02
C ASN A 179 -4.52 -17.11 8.58
N ALA A 180 -5.59 -16.34 8.40
CA ALA A 180 -6.14 -16.05 7.07
C ALA A 180 -5.14 -15.23 6.25
N LEU A 181 -4.54 -14.18 6.81
CA LEU A 181 -3.51 -13.38 6.12
C LEU A 181 -2.26 -14.19 5.77
N GLN A 182 -1.86 -15.13 6.63
CA GLN A 182 -0.76 -16.04 6.31
C GLN A 182 -1.11 -16.94 5.11
N ARG A 183 -2.34 -17.48 5.04
CA ARG A 183 -2.80 -18.25 3.89
C ARG A 183 -2.86 -17.40 2.62
N VAL A 184 -3.37 -16.18 2.71
CA VAL A 184 -3.38 -15.21 1.61
C VAL A 184 -1.97 -15.00 1.07
N ARG A 185 -1.00 -14.71 1.95
CA ARG A 185 0.41 -14.55 1.54
C ARG A 185 0.94 -15.78 0.81
N LYS A 186 0.71 -16.98 1.36
CA LYS A 186 1.15 -18.24 0.72
C LYS A 186 0.52 -18.47 -0.65
N LYS A 187 -0.76 -18.11 -0.84
CA LYS A 187 -1.48 -18.27 -2.11
C LYS A 187 -1.07 -17.24 -3.17
N LEU A 188 -0.70 -16.04 -2.75
CA LEU A 188 -0.29 -14.96 -3.64
C LEU A 188 1.22 -14.96 -3.95
N LEU A 189 2.03 -15.72 -3.17
CA LEU A 189 3.47 -15.91 -3.39
C LEU A 189 3.78 -17.11 -4.32
N LYS A 190 2.78 -17.90 -4.66
CA LYS A 190 2.87 -18.98 -5.66
C LYS A 190 2.27 -18.52 -7.00
#